data_657127ec48c5357fae4cbe0be1f73dd2
#
_entry.id   657127ec48c5357fae4cbe0be1f73dd2
#
_cell.length_a   1.000
_cell.length_b   1.000
_cell.length_c   1.000
_cell.angle_alpha   90.00
_cell.angle_beta   90.00
_cell.angle_gamma   90.00
#
_symmetry.space_group_name_H-M   'P 1'
#
loop_
_entity.id
_entity.type
_entity.pdbx_description
1 polymer ?
#
loop_
_entity_poly.entity_id
_entity_poly.type
_entity_poly.pdbx_seq_one_letter_code
_entity_poly.pdbx_strand_id
1 'polypeptide(L)'
;MSRTNFDTLLEAGCHFGHLKRKWNPAMAPYIFMERNGIHIIDLNKTVAKIDEAAEALKQIAKSGKKVLFVATKKQAKQVVADKAASVNMPYVIERWPGGMLTNFPTIRKAVKKMATIDKLTNDGTYSCLLYTSPSPRDMRRSRMPSSA
;
A
#
# COMPACT_ATOMS: atom_id res chain seq x y z
N MET A 1 21.59 -9.56 18.63
CA MET A 1 22.25 -8.52 17.84
C MET A 1 21.19 -7.60 17.28
N SER A 2 21.26 -6.31 17.58
CA SER A 2 20.37 -5.31 17.00
C SER A 2 20.56 -5.26 15.48
N ARG A 3 19.48 -5.12 14.74
CA ARG A 3 19.49 -5.11 13.26
C ARG A 3 19.86 -3.75 12.67
N THR A 4 19.72 -2.71 13.47
CA THR A 4 20.05 -1.34 13.12
C THR A 4 20.71 -0.64 14.29
N ASN A 5 21.54 0.34 14.03
CA ASN A 5 22.20 1.17 15.02
C ASN A 5 21.56 2.55 15.06
N PHE A 6 21.71 3.22 16.21
CA PHE A 6 21.28 4.61 16.39
C PHE A 6 21.84 5.54 15.31
N ASP A 7 23.13 5.41 15.00
CA ASP A 7 23.83 6.28 14.05
C ASP A 7 23.30 6.14 12.63
N THR A 8 23.03 4.90 12.19
CA THR A 8 22.45 4.65 10.85
C THR A 8 21.04 5.23 10.71
N LEU A 9 20.22 5.20 11.76
CA LEU A 9 18.90 5.81 11.76
C LEU A 9 18.99 7.34 11.80
N LEU A 10 19.96 7.89 12.49
CA LEU A 10 20.22 9.33 12.56
C LEU A 10 20.64 9.87 11.18
N GLU A 11 21.58 9.21 10.52
CA GLU A 11 22.05 9.54 9.17
C GLU A 11 20.91 9.44 8.14
N ALA A 12 20.03 8.44 8.26
CA ALA A 12 18.85 8.28 7.41
C ALA A 12 17.75 9.32 7.71
N GLY A 13 17.90 10.19 8.70
CA GLY A 13 16.92 11.22 9.06
C GLY A 13 15.65 10.69 9.73
N CYS A 14 15.67 9.48 10.28
CA CYS A 14 14.51 8.85 10.91
C CYS A 14 14.03 9.54 12.20
N HIS A 15 14.85 10.46 12.74
CA HIS A 15 14.51 11.26 13.93
C HIS A 15 13.52 12.40 13.66
N PHE A 16 13.30 12.80 12.40
CA PHE A 16 12.33 13.84 12.05
C PHE A 16 10.90 13.32 12.14
N GLY A 17 10.13 13.91 13.05
CA GLY A 17 8.71 13.64 13.22
C GLY A 17 7.82 14.67 12.52
N HIS A 18 6.58 14.78 12.97
CA HIS A 18 5.60 15.74 12.45
C HIS A 18 5.80 17.14 13.06
N LEU A 19 5.27 18.13 12.36
CA LEU A 19 5.13 19.48 12.89
C LEU A 19 4.23 19.48 14.13
N LYS A 20 4.54 20.32 15.12
CA LYS A 20 3.75 20.51 16.36
C LYS A 20 2.25 20.70 16.11
N ARG A 21 1.86 21.37 15.02
CA ARG A 21 0.45 21.61 14.67
C ARG A 21 -0.29 20.38 14.10
N LYS A 22 0.45 19.36 13.65
CA LYS A 22 -0.11 18.20 12.93
C LYS A 22 0.22 16.86 13.57
N TRP A 23 0.72 16.87 14.79
CA TRP A 23 1.10 15.65 15.49
C TRP A 23 -0.11 14.97 16.14
N ASN A 24 0.03 13.68 16.44
CA ASN A 24 -0.95 12.94 17.23
C ASN A 24 -0.49 12.91 18.69
N PRO A 25 -1.31 13.33 19.67
CA PRO A 25 -0.96 13.28 21.11
C PRO A 25 -0.56 11.89 21.60
N ALA A 26 -1.07 10.81 20.99
CA ALA A 26 -0.66 9.45 21.32
C ALA A 26 0.82 9.16 21.06
N MET A 27 1.50 10.00 20.28
CA MET A 27 2.94 9.89 20.02
C MET A 27 3.81 10.52 21.12
N ALA A 28 3.23 11.23 22.10
CA ALA A 28 3.97 11.88 23.18
C ALA A 28 5.03 11.00 23.86
N PRO A 29 4.79 9.70 24.16
CA PRO A 29 5.79 8.82 24.77
C PRO A 29 7.03 8.55 23.93
N TYR A 30 6.95 8.77 22.60
CA TYR A 30 8.01 8.49 21.63
C TYR A 30 8.76 9.73 21.18
N ILE A 31 8.34 10.92 21.60
CA ILE A 31 8.97 12.19 21.27
C ILE A 31 10.06 12.48 22.30
N PHE A 32 11.26 12.78 21.83
CA PHE A 32 12.39 13.16 22.67
C PHE A 32 12.36 14.64 23.00
N MET A 33 12.21 15.50 21.99
CA MET A 33 12.18 16.96 22.15
C MET A 33 11.48 17.63 20.96
N GLU A 34 11.24 18.93 21.09
CA GLU A 34 10.80 19.81 20.00
C GLU A 34 11.94 20.72 19.56
N ARG A 35 12.19 20.83 18.25
CA ARG A 35 13.15 21.75 17.67
C ARG A 35 12.57 22.40 16.42
N ASN A 36 12.61 23.74 16.37
CA ASN A 36 12.07 24.51 15.23
C ASN A 36 10.61 24.16 14.86
N GLY A 37 9.76 23.86 15.86
CA GLY A 37 8.36 23.48 15.64
C GLY A 37 8.16 22.07 15.05
N ILE A 38 9.20 21.25 15.03
CA ILE A 38 9.18 19.84 14.61
C ILE A 38 9.49 18.97 15.82
N HIS A 39 8.71 17.92 16.01
CA HIS A 39 8.99 16.90 17.01
C HIS A 39 10.13 16.01 16.57
N ILE A 40 11.08 15.75 17.47
CA ILE A 40 12.18 14.81 17.26
C ILE A 40 11.82 13.49 17.95
N ILE A 41 11.88 12.41 17.22
CA ILE A 41 11.55 11.06 17.68
C ILE A 41 12.76 10.45 18.40
N ASP A 42 12.52 9.73 19.50
CA ASP A 42 13.54 9.00 20.24
C ASP A 42 13.97 7.75 19.46
N LEU A 43 15.17 7.80 18.88
CA LEU A 43 15.72 6.72 18.07
C LEU A 43 16.05 5.45 18.89
N ASN A 44 16.35 5.57 20.18
CA ASN A 44 16.58 4.40 21.04
C ASN A 44 15.32 3.54 21.12
N LYS A 45 14.15 4.18 21.30
CA LYS A 45 12.87 3.49 21.27
C LYS A 45 12.57 2.91 19.88
N THR A 46 12.98 3.59 18.81
CA THR A 46 12.82 3.09 17.44
C THR A 46 13.62 1.82 17.22
N VAL A 47 14.88 1.76 17.63
CA VAL A 47 15.74 0.55 17.54
C VAL A 47 15.10 -0.62 18.29
N ALA A 48 14.67 -0.40 19.54
CA ALA A 48 14.03 -1.44 20.32
C ALA A 48 12.75 -1.98 19.66
N LYS A 49 11.91 -1.08 19.09
CA LYS A 49 10.68 -1.47 18.41
C LYS A 49 10.91 -2.15 17.05
N ILE A 50 11.99 -1.84 16.36
CA ILE A 50 12.40 -2.55 15.14
C ILE A 50 12.77 -4.00 15.48
N ASP A 51 13.54 -4.22 16.51
CA ASP A 51 13.93 -5.57 16.92
C ASP A 51 12.72 -6.40 17.39
N GLU A 52 11.80 -5.81 18.15
CA GLU A 52 10.54 -6.44 18.57
C GLU A 52 9.65 -6.81 17.35
N ALA A 53 9.48 -5.88 16.41
CA ALA A 53 8.71 -6.12 15.19
C ALA A 53 9.34 -7.21 14.32
N ALA A 54 10.66 -7.23 14.22
CA ALA A 54 11.37 -8.24 13.46
C ALA A 54 11.23 -9.64 14.07
N GLU A 55 11.22 -9.76 15.39
CA GLU A 55 10.99 -11.04 16.06
C GLU A 55 9.55 -11.54 15.84
N ALA A 56 8.56 -10.65 15.90
CA ALA A 56 7.18 -10.97 15.58
C ALA A 56 7.02 -11.47 14.13
N LEU A 57 7.62 -10.78 13.16
CA LEU A 57 7.62 -11.20 11.75
C LEU A 57 8.29 -12.57 11.56
N LYS A 58 9.39 -12.83 12.25
CA LYS A 58 10.09 -14.12 12.23
C LYS A 58 9.21 -15.26 12.75
N GLN A 59 8.43 -15.03 13.80
CA GLN A 59 7.48 -16.02 14.32
C GLN A 59 6.35 -16.30 13.31
N ILE A 60 5.81 -15.26 12.67
CA ILE A 60 4.79 -15.40 11.63
C ILE A 60 5.33 -16.20 10.43
N ALA A 61 6.54 -15.88 9.98
CA ALA A 61 7.18 -16.60 8.88
C ALA A 61 7.45 -18.08 9.22
N LYS A 62 7.89 -18.38 10.45
CA LYS A 62 8.07 -19.76 10.93
C LYS A 62 6.77 -20.56 10.94
N SER A 63 5.63 -19.93 11.18
CA SER A 63 4.32 -20.58 11.12
C SER A 63 3.81 -20.84 9.70
N GLY A 64 4.59 -20.56 8.66
CA GLY A 64 4.22 -20.75 7.25
C GLY A 64 3.20 -19.74 6.71
N LYS A 65 2.85 -18.71 7.49
CA LYS A 65 1.90 -17.67 7.06
C LYS A 65 2.59 -16.65 6.15
N LYS A 66 1.81 -16.09 5.24
CA LYS A 66 2.28 -15.01 4.35
C LYS A 66 2.03 -13.65 5.00
N VAL A 67 2.97 -12.73 4.79
CA VAL A 67 2.87 -11.33 5.23
C VAL A 67 2.60 -10.47 4.00
N LEU A 68 1.54 -9.67 4.03
CA LEU A 68 1.23 -8.70 2.99
C LEU A 68 1.93 -7.38 3.29
N PHE A 69 2.86 -6.98 2.44
CA PHE A 69 3.52 -5.69 2.54
C PHE A 69 2.73 -4.60 1.80
N VAL A 70 2.51 -3.46 2.44
CA VAL A 70 1.77 -2.33 1.85
C VAL A 70 2.62 -1.07 1.91
N ALA A 71 2.93 -0.50 0.74
CA ALA A 71 3.75 0.70 0.61
C ALA A 71 3.21 1.62 -0.50
N THR A 72 2.26 2.47 -0.15
CA THR A 72 1.62 3.40 -1.10
C THR A 72 2.38 4.73 -1.29
N LYS A 73 3.37 5.03 -0.44
CA LYS A 73 4.22 6.22 -0.55
C LYS A 73 5.24 6.08 -1.67
N LYS A 74 5.38 7.11 -2.51
CA LYS A 74 6.30 7.10 -3.67
C LYS A 74 7.74 6.68 -3.31
N GLN A 75 8.25 7.15 -2.18
CA GLN A 75 9.61 6.88 -1.73
C GLN A 75 9.83 5.42 -1.30
N ALA A 76 8.77 4.74 -0.83
CA ALA A 76 8.87 3.39 -0.31
C ALA A 76 8.51 2.30 -1.33
N LYS A 77 7.76 2.65 -2.40
CA LYS A 77 7.23 1.70 -3.38
C LYS A 77 8.28 0.72 -3.88
N GLN A 78 9.34 1.24 -4.51
CA GLN A 78 10.36 0.41 -5.15
C GLN A 78 11.12 -0.45 -4.15
N VAL A 79 11.56 0.17 -3.04
CA VAL A 79 12.33 -0.53 -2.00
C VAL A 79 11.55 -1.71 -1.42
N VAL A 80 10.26 -1.50 -1.15
CA VAL A 80 9.40 -2.56 -0.59
C VAL A 80 9.10 -3.63 -1.64
N ALA A 81 8.85 -3.26 -2.91
CA ALA A 81 8.62 -4.20 -3.99
C ALA A 81 9.80 -5.16 -4.16
N ASP A 82 11.02 -4.63 -4.28
CA ASP A 82 12.24 -5.41 -4.48
C ASP A 82 12.50 -6.37 -3.30
N LYS A 83 12.34 -5.87 -2.08
CA LYS A 83 12.55 -6.68 -0.87
C LYS A 83 11.45 -7.73 -0.67
N ALA A 84 10.21 -7.42 -0.92
CA ALA A 84 9.11 -8.38 -0.80
C ALA A 84 9.19 -9.47 -1.89
N ALA A 85 9.55 -9.09 -3.13
CA ALA A 85 9.77 -10.04 -4.22
C ALA A 85 10.91 -11.01 -3.92
N SER A 86 12.02 -10.54 -3.34
CA SER A 86 13.17 -11.39 -3.00
C SER A 86 12.84 -12.50 -1.98
N VAL A 87 11.80 -12.31 -1.16
CA VAL A 87 11.34 -13.30 -0.18
C VAL A 87 10.02 -13.98 -0.56
N ASN A 88 9.56 -13.77 -1.79
CA ASN A 88 8.31 -14.36 -2.32
C ASN A 88 7.06 -14.05 -1.48
N MET A 89 7.01 -12.84 -0.90
CA MET A 89 5.86 -12.35 -0.12
C MET A 89 4.99 -11.42 -0.97
N PRO A 90 3.65 -11.46 -0.79
CA PRO A 90 2.74 -10.57 -1.51
C PRO A 90 2.94 -9.11 -1.06
N TYR A 91 2.80 -8.17 -2.00
CA TYR A 91 2.91 -6.74 -1.72
C TYR A 91 1.92 -5.90 -2.53
N VAL A 92 1.55 -4.74 -1.98
CA VAL A 92 0.72 -3.72 -2.62
C VAL A 92 1.46 -2.39 -2.56
N ILE A 93 1.83 -1.86 -3.74
CA ILE A 93 2.64 -0.62 -3.86
C ILE A 93 1.89 0.53 -4.53
N GLU A 94 0.79 0.25 -5.21
CA GLU A 94 0.00 1.30 -5.85
C GLU A 94 -1.07 1.85 -4.90
N ARG A 95 -2.32 1.73 -5.23
CA ARG A 95 -3.42 2.23 -4.41
C ARG A 95 -3.98 1.10 -3.56
N TRP A 96 -4.25 1.37 -2.29
CA TRP A 96 -5.04 0.49 -1.45
C TRP A 96 -6.54 0.67 -1.78
N PRO A 97 -7.21 -0.33 -2.36
CA PRO A 97 -8.64 -0.24 -2.63
C PRO A 97 -9.44 -0.18 -1.33
N GLY A 98 -10.42 0.71 -1.27
CA GLY A 98 -11.35 0.74 -0.15
C GLY A 98 -12.13 -0.58 -0.06
N GLY A 99 -12.33 -1.07 1.15
CA GLY A 99 -13.05 -2.33 1.38
C GLY A 99 -12.26 -3.61 1.05
N MET A 100 -10.95 -3.54 0.85
CA MET A 100 -10.14 -4.71 0.51
C MET A 100 -10.25 -5.85 1.53
N LEU A 101 -10.36 -5.52 2.80
CA LEU A 101 -10.55 -6.49 3.88
C LEU A 101 -12.02 -6.63 4.30
N THR A 102 -12.79 -5.54 4.29
CA THR A 102 -14.16 -5.50 4.80
C THR A 102 -15.21 -5.87 3.76
N ASN A 103 -14.97 -5.61 2.47
CA ASN A 103 -15.87 -5.91 1.35
C ASN A 103 -15.19 -6.78 0.30
N PHE A 104 -14.61 -7.88 0.73
CA PHE A 104 -13.86 -8.81 -0.11
C PHE A 104 -14.66 -9.39 -1.28
N PRO A 105 -15.97 -9.71 -1.18
CA PRO A 105 -16.75 -10.20 -2.32
C PRO A 105 -16.74 -9.26 -3.53
N THR A 106 -16.81 -7.95 -3.30
CA THR A 106 -16.74 -6.94 -4.37
C THR A 106 -15.35 -6.87 -4.99
N ILE A 107 -14.31 -6.89 -4.18
CA ILE A 107 -12.93 -6.94 -4.67
C ILE A 107 -12.69 -8.21 -5.50
N ARG A 108 -13.19 -9.36 -5.07
CA ARG A 108 -13.10 -10.62 -5.81
C ARG A 108 -13.78 -10.56 -7.17
N LYS A 109 -14.92 -9.86 -7.30
CA LYS A 109 -15.57 -9.62 -8.60
C LYS A 109 -14.68 -8.78 -9.52
N ALA A 110 -14.04 -7.75 -9.00
CA ALA A 110 -13.11 -6.91 -9.77
C ALA A 110 -11.89 -7.70 -10.26
N VAL A 111 -11.31 -8.56 -9.41
CA VAL A 111 -10.18 -9.45 -9.79
C VAL A 111 -10.60 -10.45 -10.88
N LYS A 112 -11.80 -11.03 -10.78
CA LYS A 112 -12.32 -11.92 -11.84
C LYS A 112 -12.49 -11.19 -13.18
N LYS A 113 -13.00 -9.93 -13.13
CA LYS A 113 -13.13 -9.11 -14.33
C LYS A 113 -11.76 -8.81 -14.97
N MET A 114 -10.75 -8.52 -14.17
CA MET A 114 -9.38 -8.28 -14.62
C MET A 114 -8.85 -9.53 -15.35
N ALA A 115 -8.98 -10.72 -14.76
CA ALA A 115 -8.55 -11.96 -15.39
C ALA A 115 -9.28 -12.26 -16.72
N THR A 116 -10.53 -11.84 -16.85
CA THR A 116 -11.27 -11.92 -18.10
C THR A 116 -10.72 -10.97 -19.16
N ILE A 117 -10.38 -9.75 -18.78
CA ILE A 117 -9.75 -8.76 -19.67
C ILE A 117 -8.38 -9.26 -20.14
N ASP A 118 -7.57 -9.81 -19.24
CA ASP A 118 -6.25 -10.34 -19.57
C ASP A 118 -6.37 -11.47 -20.63
N LYS A 119 -7.34 -12.37 -20.49
CA LYS A 119 -7.64 -13.40 -21.50
C LYS A 119 -8.01 -12.80 -22.84
N LEU A 120 -8.94 -11.84 -22.86
CA LEU A 120 -9.39 -11.16 -24.09
C LEU A 120 -8.26 -10.40 -24.78
N THR A 121 -7.34 -9.85 -24.00
CA THR A 121 -6.15 -9.14 -24.52
C THR A 121 -5.20 -10.14 -25.18
N ASN A 122 -4.95 -11.30 -24.56
CA ASN A 122 -4.08 -12.34 -25.09
C ASN A 122 -4.66 -12.99 -26.34
N ASP A 123 -5.98 -13.14 -26.41
CA ASP A 123 -6.70 -13.71 -27.58
C ASP A 123 -6.87 -12.69 -28.72
N GLY A 124 -6.39 -11.45 -28.59
CA GLY A 124 -6.52 -10.38 -29.59
C GLY A 124 -7.93 -9.84 -29.77
N THR A 125 -8.92 -10.39 -29.08
CA THR A 125 -10.35 -10.03 -29.19
C THR A 125 -10.61 -8.64 -28.61
N TYR A 126 -9.75 -8.16 -27.72
CA TYR A 126 -9.90 -6.84 -27.06
C TYR A 126 -9.82 -5.68 -28.07
N SER A 127 -8.97 -5.78 -29.08
CA SER A 127 -8.85 -4.77 -30.15
C SER A 127 -10.14 -4.63 -30.96
N CYS A 128 -10.86 -5.73 -31.14
CA CYS A 128 -12.15 -5.76 -31.85
C CYS A 128 -13.28 -5.13 -31.02
N LEU A 129 -13.28 -5.38 -29.69
CA LEU A 129 -14.31 -4.85 -28.78
C LEU A 129 -14.24 -3.35 -28.58
N LEU A 130 -13.06 -2.73 -28.75
CA LEU A 130 -12.87 -1.27 -28.61
C LEU A 130 -13.65 -0.50 -29.66
N TYR A 131 -13.86 -1.07 -30.88
CA TYR A 131 -14.60 -0.46 -31.97
C TYR A 131 -16.10 -0.80 -31.98
N THR A 132 -16.51 -1.85 -31.28
CA THR A 132 -17.91 -2.34 -31.30
C THR A 132 -18.67 -2.01 -30.02
N SER A 133 -18.00 -1.60 -28.95
CA SER A 133 -18.68 -1.23 -27.72
C SER A 133 -19.28 0.16 -27.82
N PRO A 134 -20.61 0.31 -27.73
CA PRO A 134 -21.26 1.62 -27.79
C PRO A 134 -20.79 2.49 -26.61
N SER A 135 -20.46 3.74 -26.92
CA SER A 135 -20.13 4.73 -25.90
C SER A 135 -21.30 4.89 -24.91
N PRO A 136 -21.04 5.12 -23.62
CA PRO A 136 -22.12 5.45 -22.67
C PRO A 136 -22.99 6.64 -23.11
N ARG A 137 -22.49 7.49 -24.01
CA ARG A 137 -23.21 8.59 -24.63
C ARG A 137 -24.17 8.09 -25.70
N ASP A 138 -23.83 7.07 -26.44
CA ASP A 138 -24.66 6.48 -27.50
C ASP A 138 -25.81 5.66 -26.91
N MET A 139 -25.57 4.98 -25.77
CA MET A 139 -26.61 4.27 -25.03
C MET A 139 -27.72 5.18 -24.48
N ARG A 140 -27.44 6.45 -24.24
CA ARG A 140 -28.46 7.42 -23.79
C ARG A 140 -29.35 7.91 -24.92
N ARG A 141 -28.89 7.93 -26.17
CA ARG A 141 -29.71 8.32 -27.33
C ARG A 141 -30.80 7.31 -27.70
N SER A 142 -30.59 6.03 -27.46
CA SER A 142 -31.55 4.99 -27.74
C SER A 142 -32.76 4.96 -26.77
N ARG A 143 -32.77 5.77 -25.72
CA ARG A 143 -33.85 5.88 -24.73
C ARG A 143 -34.77 7.09 -24.89
N MET A 144 -34.65 7.87 -25.96
CA MET A 144 -35.68 8.87 -26.26
C MET A 144 -36.90 8.15 -26.84
N PRO A 145 -38.09 8.22 -26.16
CA PRO A 145 -39.32 7.73 -26.79
C PRO A 145 -39.54 8.56 -28.05
N SER A 146 -39.77 7.88 -29.17
CA SER A 146 -40.29 8.53 -30.35
C SER A 146 -41.67 9.12 -29.96
N SER A 147 -41.74 10.43 -29.78
CA SER A 147 -43.03 11.11 -29.66
C SER A 147 -43.77 10.92 -30.98
N ALA A 148 -44.85 10.15 -30.91
CA ALA A 148 -45.86 10.14 -31.93
C ALA A 148 -46.53 11.50 -32.06
#